data_b279a63a3d39c7af6cff4e7596ee7014
#
_entry.id   b279a63a3d39c7af6cff4e7596ee7014
#
_cell.length_a   1.000
_cell.length_b   1.000
_cell.length_c   1.000
_cell.angle_alpha   90.00
_cell.angle_beta   90.00
_cell.angle_gamma   90.00
#
_symmetry.space_group_name_H-M   'P 1'
#
loop_
_entity.id
_entity.type
_entity.pdbx_description
1 polymer ?
#
loop_
_entity_poly.entity_id
_entity_poly.type
_entity_poly.pdbx_seq_one_letter_code
_entity_poly.pdbx_strand_id
1 'polypeptide(L)'
;FTLQEAYTTPEGERVRAIRYQADFCYEERVHCSILHDDGPSTSEVRWEPVVEDVKSRATRTQKYIIKRKLMQERFNITIREV
;
A
#
# COMPACT_ATOMS: atom_id res chain seq x y z
N PHE A 1 -8.90 1.67 -0.42
CA PHE A 1 -8.01 1.98 -1.54
C PHE A 1 -8.61 1.49 -2.86
N THR A 2 -8.73 2.38 -3.82
CA THR A 2 -9.15 2.01 -5.18
C THR A 2 -7.94 1.62 -6.00
N LEU A 3 -7.81 0.34 -6.32
CA LEU A 3 -6.68 -0.21 -7.05
C LEU A 3 -6.84 -0.04 -8.55
N GLN A 4 -8.07 -0.14 -9.02
CA GLN A 4 -8.42 0.09 -10.42
C GLN A 4 -9.82 0.68 -10.48
N GLU A 5 -9.96 1.78 -11.23
CA GLU A 5 -11.26 2.40 -11.44
C GLU A 5 -12.16 1.54 -12.35
N ALA A 6 -13.46 1.66 -12.15
CA ALA A 6 -14.42 1.05 -13.07
C ALA A 6 -14.30 1.68 -14.46
N TYR A 7 -14.49 0.89 -15.49
CA TYR A 7 -14.45 1.38 -16.86
C TYR A 7 -15.38 0.57 -17.76
N THR A 8 -15.63 1.09 -18.94
CA THR A 8 -16.42 0.41 -19.97
C THR A 8 -15.50 0.07 -21.14
N THR A 9 -15.52 -1.18 -21.59
CA THR A 9 -14.72 -1.61 -22.75
C THR A 9 -15.30 -1.03 -24.04
N PRO A 10 -14.52 -0.99 -25.13
CA PRO A 10 -15.03 -0.56 -26.44
C PRO A 10 -16.23 -1.35 -26.94
N GLU A 11 -16.38 -2.61 -26.50
CA GLU A 11 -17.50 -3.49 -26.83
C GLU A 11 -18.76 -3.19 -25.98
N GLY A 12 -18.66 -2.27 -25.03
CA GLY A 12 -19.77 -1.89 -24.15
C GLY A 12 -19.89 -2.69 -22.88
N GLU A 13 -18.93 -3.56 -22.57
CA GLU A 13 -18.90 -4.31 -21.32
C GLU A 13 -18.43 -3.43 -20.18
N ARG A 14 -19.15 -3.46 -19.05
CA ARG A 14 -18.80 -2.69 -17.89
C ARG A 14 -17.94 -3.49 -16.94
N VAL A 15 -16.74 -2.98 -16.64
CA VAL A 15 -15.79 -3.59 -15.71
C VAL A 15 -15.85 -2.83 -14.40
N ARG A 16 -16.05 -3.57 -13.30
CA ARG A 16 -16.15 -2.99 -11.96
C ARG A 16 -14.78 -2.57 -11.43
N ALA A 17 -14.78 -1.57 -10.55
CA ALA A 17 -13.57 -1.17 -9.85
C ALA A 17 -13.03 -2.29 -8.97
N ILE A 18 -11.70 -2.34 -8.84
CA ILE A 18 -11.02 -3.21 -7.89
C ILE A 18 -10.63 -2.35 -6.69
N ARG A 19 -11.09 -2.75 -5.51
CA ARG A 19 -10.85 -2.03 -4.27
C ARG A 19 -10.21 -2.95 -3.24
N TYR A 20 -9.42 -2.35 -2.36
CA TYR A 20 -8.83 -3.01 -1.21
C TYR A 20 -9.23 -2.28 0.07
N GLN A 21 -9.73 -3.03 1.04
CA GLN A 21 -10.04 -2.53 2.37
C GLN A 21 -9.11 -3.21 3.38
N ALA A 22 -8.27 -2.41 4.03
CA ALA A 22 -7.36 -2.91 5.05
C ALA A 22 -8.06 -3.01 6.40
N ASP A 23 -7.56 -3.88 7.27
CA ASP A 23 -8.05 -3.96 8.65
C ASP A 23 -7.62 -2.74 9.46
N PHE A 24 -6.38 -2.28 9.26
CA PHE A 24 -5.84 -1.12 9.95
C PHE A 24 -5.04 -0.24 9.01
N CYS A 25 -5.28 1.07 9.08
CA CYS A 25 -4.48 2.08 8.39
C CYS A 25 -4.11 3.17 9.39
N TYR A 26 -2.81 3.49 9.46
CA TYR A 26 -2.32 4.56 10.33
C TYR A 26 -1.01 5.11 9.79
N GLU A 27 -0.51 6.18 10.40
CA GLU A 27 0.80 6.73 10.08
C GLU A 27 1.79 6.40 11.18
N GLU A 28 2.99 6.02 10.80
CA GLU A 28 4.08 5.71 11.69
C GLU A 28 5.15 6.79 11.59
N ARG A 29 5.64 7.22 12.75
CA ARG A 29 6.74 8.18 12.82
C ARG A 29 8.08 7.46 12.62
N VAL A 30 8.80 7.85 11.59
CA VAL A 30 10.09 7.26 11.23
C VAL A 30 11.18 8.31 11.34
N HIS A 31 12.27 7.97 12.01
CA HIS A 31 13.46 8.78 12.09
C HIS A 31 14.41 8.41 10.97
N CYS A 32 14.75 9.38 10.12
CA CYS A 32 15.69 9.22 9.03
C CYS A 32 16.94 10.06 9.30
N SER A 33 18.12 9.48 9.10
CA SER A 33 19.38 10.23 9.14
C SER A 33 19.77 10.62 7.73
N ILE A 34 20.02 11.91 7.53
CA ILE A 34 20.48 12.43 6.25
C ILE A 34 21.96 12.75 6.37
N LEU A 35 22.78 12.11 5.54
CA LEU A 35 24.22 12.38 5.45
C LEU A 35 24.45 13.51 4.46
N HIS A 36 25.23 14.51 4.88
CA HIS A 36 25.65 15.61 4.01
C HIS A 36 27.11 15.44 3.65
N ASP A 37 27.46 15.70 2.39
CA ASP A 37 28.82 15.61 1.89
C ASP A 37 29.76 16.61 2.58
N ASP A 38 29.24 17.76 2.96
CA ASP A 38 30.01 18.91 3.47
C ASP A 38 29.82 19.18 4.97
N GLY A 39 29.21 18.27 5.72
CA GLY A 39 28.93 18.57 7.12
C GLY A 39 28.36 17.41 7.92
N PRO A 40 27.97 17.69 9.18
CA PRO A 40 27.38 16.67 10.03
C PRO A 40 26.05 16.18 9.49
N SER A 41 25.71 14.93 9.81
CA SER A 41 24.41 14.36 9.48
C SER A 41 23.28 15.08 10.23
N THR A 42 22.17 15.28 9.56
CA THR A 42 20.94 15.76 10.19
C THR A 42 19.94 14.61 10.32
N SER A 43 19.12 14.66 11.36
CA SER A 43 18.03 13.72 11.51
C SER A 43 16.71 14.39 11.13
N GLU A 44 15.88 13.67 10.42
CA GLU A 44 14.57 14.10 9.97
C GLU A 44 13.51 13.14 10.45
N VAL A 45 12.35 13.67 10.81
CA VAL A 45 11.20 12.87 11.20
C VAL A 45 10.21 12.87 10.03
N ARG A 46 9.81 11.67 9.60
CA ARG A 46 8.81 11.47 8.56
C ARG A 46 7.64 10.68 9.12
N TRP A 47 6.47 10.97 8.58
CA TRP A 47 5.27 10.18 8.81
C TRP A 47 5.04 9.31 7.58
N GLU A 48 5.07 7.99 7.78
CA GLU A 48 4.87 7.03 6.70
C GLU A 48 3.55 6.28 6.91
N PRO A 49 2.77 6.08 5.84
CA PRO A 49 1.54 5.31 5.95
C PRO A 49 1.84 3.84 6.22
N VAL A 50 1.12 3.26 7.16
CA VAL A 50 1.18 1.84 7.48
C VAL A 50 -0.18 1.23 7.22
N VAL A 51 -0.20 0.16 6.43
CA VAL A 51 -1.38 -0.62 6.14
C VAL A 51 -1.17 -2.01 6.69
N GLU A 52 -2.03 -2.43 7.60
CA GLU A 52 -1.94 -3.74 8.24
C GLU A 52 -3.16 -4.58 7.96
N ASP A 53 -2.93 -5.87 7.80
CA ASP A 53 -3.96 -6.86 7.58
C ASP A 53 -3.71 -8.08 8.44
N VAL A 54 -4.76 -8.55 9.12
CA VAL A 54 -4.70 -9.79 9.90
C VAL A 54 -4.93 -10.95 8.92
N LYS A 55 -3.89 -11.72 8.66
CA LYS A 55 -3.94 -12.82 7.71
C LYS A 55 -3.48 -14.12 8.33
N SER A 56 -4.23 -15.17 8.04
CA SER A 56 -3.81 -16.54 8.27
C SER A 56 -3.61 -17.23 6.93
N ARG A 57 -3.07 -18.44 6.96
CA ARG A 57 -2.90 -19.24 5.74
C ARG A 57 -4.23 -19.47 5.01
N ALA A 58 -5.33 -19.63 5.74
CA ALA A 58 -6.65 -19.85 5.18
C ALA A 58 -7.27 -18.60 4.56
N THR A 59 -6.94 -17.40 5.06
CA THR A 59 -7.49 -16.13 4.57
C THR A 59 -6.63 -15.48 3.49
N ARG A 60 -5.45 -16.03 3.21
CA ARG A 60 -4.54 -15.53 2.20
C ARG A 60 -4.90 -16.07 0.82
N THR A 61 -5.93 -15.48 0.21
CA THR A 61 -6.47 -15.90 -1.08
C THR A 61 -5.67 -15.34 -2.25
N GLN A 62 -5.90 -15.87 -3.46
CA GLN A 62 -5.32 -15.32 -4.69
C GLN A 62 -5.76 -13.88 -4.94
N LYS A 63 -7.01 -13.56 -4.67
CA LYS A 63 -7.51 -12.17 -4.76
C LYS A 63 -6.72 -11.23 -3.86
N TYR A 64 -6.45 -11.64 -2.63
CA TYR A 64 -5.66 -10.86 -1.70
C TYR A 64 -4.22 -10.65 -2.19
N ILE A 65 -3.58 -11.69 -2.69
CA ILE A 65 -2.20 -11.62 -3.21
C ILE A 65 -2.12 -10.63 -4.37
N ILE A 66 -3.08 -10.65 -5.28
CA ILE A 66 -3.15 -9.69 -6.38
C ILE A 66 -3.33 -8.26 -5.85
N LYS A 67 -4.24 -8.06 -4.92
CA LYS A 67 -4.49 -6.75 -4.31
C LYS A 67 -3.25 -6.22 -3.58
N ARG A 68 -2.51 -7.08 -2.89
CA ARG A 68 -1.26 -6.72 -2.23
C ARG A 68 -0.21 -6.20 -3.22
N LYS A 69 -0.07 -6.87 -4.35
CA LYS A 69 0.84 -6.44 -5.43
C LYS A 69 0.43 -5.09 -6.01
N LEU A 70 -0.87 -4.89 -6.22
CA LEU A 70 -1.39 -3.62 -6.75
C LEU A 70 -1.23 -2.47 -5.75
N MET A 71 -1.36 -2.72 -4.46
CA MET A 71 -1.07 -1.73 -3.42
C MET A 71 0.38 -1.24 -3.51
N GLN A 72 1.32 -2.15 -3.68
CA GLN A 72 2.72 -1.80 -3.81
C GLN A 72 3.00 -1.03 -5.10
N GLU A 73 2.42 -1.43 -6.22
CA GLU A 73 2.62 -0.79 -7.52
C GLU A 73 2.00 0.61 -7.56
N ARG A 74 0.74 0.75 -7.13
CA ARG A 74 0.00 2.01 -7.27
C ARG A 74 0.29 3.03 -6.18
N PHE A 75 0.51 2.59 -4.95
CA PHE A 75 0.68 3.46 -3.80
C PHE A 75 2.04 3.36 -3.15
N ASN A 76 2.90 2.46 -3.64
CA ASN A 76 4.19 2.14 -3.02
C ASN A 76 4.04 1.75 -1.54
N ILE A 77 2.97 1.03 -1.22
CA ILE A 77 2.66 0.56 0.13
C ILE A 77 2.81 -0.95 0.15
N THR A 78 3.65 -1.44 1.06
CA THR A 78 3.76 -2.87 1.36
C THR A 78 2.85 -3.18 2.55
N ILE A 79 1.85 -4.04 2.34
CA ILE A 79 0.93 -4.43 3.40
C ILE A 79 1.68 -5.22 4.46
N ARG A 80 1.55 -4.79 5.72
CA ARG A 80 2.10 -5.49 6.88
C ARG A 80 1.10 -6.54 7.33
N GLU A 81 1.45 -7.79 7.16
CA GLU A 81 0.62 -8.91 7.62
C GLU A 81 0.92 -9.22 9.09
N VAL A 82 -0.10 -9.32 9.90
CA VAL A 82 0.01 -9.59 11.33
C VAL A 82 -0.83 -10.79 11.75
#